data_0068083122d08c60a308f376dabf7dfc
#
_entry.id   0068083122d08c60a308f376dabf7dfc
#
_cell.length_a   1.000
_cell.length_b   1.000
_cell.length_c   1.000
_cell.angle_alpha   90.00
_cell.angle_beta   90.00
_cell.angle_gamma   90.00
#
_symmetry.space_group_name_H-M   'P 1'
#
loop_
_entity.id
_entity.type
_entity.pdbx_description
1 polymer ?
#
loop_
_entity_poly.entity_id
_entity_poly.type
_entity_poly.pdbx_seq_one_letter_code
_entity_poly.pdbx_strand_id
1 'polypeptide(L)'
;MKYSINYTKKFKKNLRLCQKRGYDMNLFEQVSNLLETTGSLPSHYHPHRLSGKYAGLWECHIQGDWLLIWSQDDTELILLFTDTGTHSDLF
;
A
#
# COMPACT_ATOMS: atom_id res chain seq x y z
N MET A 1 -3.28 -18.75 1.79
CA MET A 1 -4.26 -18.10 0.92
C MET A 1 -3.59 -16.96 0.18
N LYS A 2 -3.98 -16.70 -1.05
CA LYS A 2 -3.41 -15.60 -1.82
C LYS A 2 -4.48 -14.64 -2.28
N TYR A 3 -4.22 -13.34 -2.06
CA TYR A 3 -5.06 -12.28 -2.58
C TYR A 3 -4.67 -11.96 -4.01
N SER A 4 -5.65 -11.55 -4.83
CA SER A 4 -5.38 -10.93 -6.13
C SER A 4 -5.05 -9.45 -5.91
N ILE A 5 -3.95 -9.00 -6.49
CA ILE A 5 -3.54 -7.60 -6.37
C ILE A 5 -3.87 -6.86 -7.66
N ASN A 6 -4.58 -5.76 -7.54
CA ASN A 6 -4.87 -4.84 -8.64
C ASN A 6 -4.27 -3.47 -8.29
N TYR A 7 -4.03 -2.66 -9.30
CA TYR A 7 -3.39 -1.35 -9.16
C TYR A 7 -4.20 -0.29 -9.89
N THR A 8 -4.39 0.87 -9.25
CA THR A 8 -4.97 2.02 -9.95
C THR A 8 -3.91 2.66 -10.85
N LYS A 9 -4.35 3.42 -11.83
CA LYS A 9 -3.44 4.20 -12.68
C LYS A 9 -2.63 5.20 -11.85
N LYS A 10 -3.28 5.82 -10.88
CA LYS A 10 -2.66 6.76 -9.95
C LYS A 10 -1.54 6.09 -9.16
N PHE A 11 -1.81 4.89 -8.63
CA PHE A 11 -0.81 4.13 -7.90
C PHE A 11 0.41 3.84 -8.78
N LYS A 12 0.19 3.35 -10.00
CA LYS A 12 1.29 3.01 -10.91
C LYS A 12 2.16 4.22 -11.24
N LYS A 13 1.52 5.36 -11.48
CA LYS A 13 2.23 6.63 -11.75
C LYS A 13 3.08 7.04 -10.55
N ASN A 14 2.50 6.99 -9.36
CA ASN A 14 3.17 7.45 -8.14
C ASN A 14 4.25 6.47 -7.69
N LEU A 15 4.08 5.17 -7.94
CA LEU A 15 5.15 4.20 -7.68
C LEU A 15 6.37 4.49 -8.55
N ARG A 16 6.17 4.80 -9.84
CA ARG A 16 7.26 5.19 -10.72
C ARG A 16 7.96 6.45 -10.21
N LEU A 17 7.21 7.40 -9.67
CA LEU A 17 7.79 8.61 -9.09
C LEU A 17 8.66 8.28 -7.88
N CYS A 18 8.19 7.39 -6.99
CA CYS A 18 8.98 6.91 -5.86
C CYS A 18 10.27 6.23 -6.32
N GLN A 19 10.19 5.43 -7.37
CA GLN A 19 11.36 4.78 -7.96
C GLN A 19 12.37 5.80 -8.48
N LYS A 20 11.90 6.85 -9.13
CA LYS A 20 12.76 7.94 -9.62
C LYS A 20 13.44 8.70 -8.48
N ARG A 21 12.80 8.77 -7.32
CA ARG A 21 13.37 9.39 -6.12
C ARG A 21 14.44 8.53 -5.47
N GLY A 22 14.64 7.30 -5.96
CA GLY A 22 15.64 6.38 -5.42
C GLY A 22 15.14 5.52 -4.28
N TYR A 23 13.83 5.42 -4.07
CA TYR A 23 13.26 4.54 -3.04
C TYR A 23 13.55 3.09 -3.41
N ASP A 24 13.83 2.27 -2.39
CA ASP A 24 14.16 0.85 -2.58
C ASP A 24 12.91 0.04 -2.87
N MET A 25 12.74 -0.33 -4.13
CA MET A 25 11.56 -1.10 -4.57
C MET A 25 11.49 -2.48 -3.93
N ASN A 26 12.61 -3.04 -3.44
CA ASN A 26 12.57 -4.31 -2.72
C ASN A 26 11.75 -4.22 -1.43
N LEU A 27 11.74 -3.05 -0.79
CA LEU A 27 10.92 -2.83 0.41
C LEU A 27 9.44 -2.87 0.08
N PHE A 28 9.05 -2.26 -1.05
CA PHE A 28 7.67 -2.35 -1.53
C PHE A 28 7.30 -3.80 -1.85
N GLU A 29 8.18 -4.53 -2.52
CA GLU A 29 7.94 -5.93 -2.86
C GLU A 29 7.70 -6.79 -1.63
N GLN A 30 8.46 -6.57 -0.55
CA GLN A 30 8.28 -7.30 0.71
C GLN A 30 6.89 -7.05 1.30
N VAL A 31 6.44 -5.78 1.33
CA VAL A 31 5.11 -5.42 1.82
C VAL A 31 4.04 -6.05 0.94
N SER A 32 4.20 -5.94 -0.38
CA SER A 32 3.26 -6.50 -1.35
C SER A 32 3.11 -8.02 -1.18
N ASN A 33 4.23 -8.73 -1.01
CA ASN A 33 4.23 -10.18 -0.83
C ASN A 33 3.53 -10.60 0.47
N LEU A 34 3.74 -9.87 1.56
CA LEU A 34 3.09 -10.15 2.83
C LEU A 34 1.58 -9.95 2.71
N LEU A 35 1.14 -8.87 2.08
CA LEU A 35 -0.29 -8.61 1.87
C LEU A 35 -0.91 -9.66 0.96
N GLU A 36 -0.23 -10.02 -0.13
CA GLU A 36 -0.72 -11.05 -1.05
C GLU A 36 -0.90 -12.38 -0.36
N THR A 37 0.04 -12.76 0.47
CA THR A 37 0.07 -14.09 1.09
C THR A 37 -0.85 -14.20 2.30
N THR A 38 -0.89 -13.18 3.15
CA THR A 38 -1.58 -13.25 4.45
C THR A 38 -2.71 -12.25 4.61
N GLY A 39 -2.75 -11.19 3.82
CA GLY A 39 -3.72 -10.11 4.00
C GLY A 39 -3.44 -9.24 5.22
N SER A 40 -2.26 -9.36 5.83
CA SER A 40 -1.90 -8.58 7.02
C SER A 40 -0.42 -8.23 7.00
N LEU A 41 -0.03 -7.30 7.88
CA LEU A 41 1.35 -6.83 8.01
C LEU A 41 1.80 -6.84 9.45
N PRO A 42 3.09 -7.14 9.71
CA PRO A 42 3.67 -6.95 11.04
C PRO A 42 3.50 -5.52 11.55
N SER A 43 3.46 -5.36 12.87
CA SER A 43 3.17 -4.07 13.51
C SER A 43 4.18 -2.97 13.18
N HIS A 44 5.42 -3.33 12.84
CA HIS A 44 6.44 -2.32 12.52
C HIS A 44 6.15 -1.55 11.22
N TYR A 45 5.23 -2.04 10.38
CA TYR A 45 4.75 -1.29 9.21
C TYR A 45 3.60 -0.35 9.56
N HIS A 46 3.14 -0.34 10.80
CA HIS A 46 2.04 0.52 11.29
C HIS A 46 0.77 0.43 10.43
N PRO A 47 0.28 -0.80 10.11
CA PRO A 47 -0.95 -0.90 9.33
C PRO A 47 -2.14 -0.38 10.13
N HIS A 48 -2.97 0.46 9.50
CA HIS A 48 -4.16 1.00 10.15
C HIS A 48 -5.18 1.44 9.10
N ARG A 49 -6.43 1.54 9.54
CA ARG A 49 -7.50 2.03 8.68
C ARG A 49 -7.55 3.54 8.71
N LEU A 50 -7.85 4.12 7.57
CA LEU A 50 -8.05 5.56 7.45
C LEU A 50 -9.49 5.93 7.77
N SER A 51 -9.73 7.20 8.08
CA SER A 51 -11.04 7.74 8.42
C SER A 51 -11.36 8.95 7.54
N GLY A 52 -12.55 9.54 7.75
CA GLY A 52 -12.99 10.69 6.99
C GLY A 52 -13.23 10.32 5.54
N LYS A 53 -12.78 11.15 4.61
CA LYS A 53 -12.99 10.92 3.18
C LYS A 53 -12.23 9.71 2.65
N TYR A 54 -11.27 9.18 3.41
CA TYR A 54 -10.53 7.98 3.05
C TYR A 54 -11.02 6.73 3.79
N ALA A 55 -12.18 6.80 4.44
CA ALA A 55 -12.75 5.67 5.17
C ALA A 55 -12.88 4.46 4.26
N GLY A 56 -12.55 3.29 4.81
CA GLY A 56 -12.55 2.03 4.06
C GLY A 56 -11.22 1.67 3.44
N LEU A 57 -10.25 2.57 3.48
CA LEU A 57 -8.91 2.30 2.99
C LEU A 57 -7.96 1.99 4.14
N TRP A 58 -6.92 1.23 3.83
CA TRP A 58 -5.81 0.92 4.72
C TRP A 58 -4.58 1.72 4.34
N GLU A 59 -3.73 1.98 5.32
CA GLU A 59 -2.44 2.63 5.13
C GLU A 59 -1.38 1.90 5.91
N CYS A 60 -0.17 1.81 5.37
CA CYS A 60 1.00 1.35 6.11
C CYS A 60 2.21 2.21 5.76
N HIS A 61 3.25 2.09 6.57
CA HIS A 61 4.56 2.71 6.32
C HIS A 61 5.47 1.64 5.73
N ILE A 62 5.85 1.81 4.45
CA ILE A 62 6.81 0.90 3.81
C ILE A 62 8.19 1.14 4.44
N GLN A 63 8.58 2.41 4.53
CA GLN A 63 9.80 2.83 5.20
C GLN A 63 9.68 4.33 5.51
N GLY A 64 9.82 4.69 6.80
CA GLY A 64 9.72 6.09 7.20
C GLY A 64 8.43 6.74 6.74
N ASP A 65 8.53 7.82 5.97
CA ASP A 65 7.39 8.55 5.44
C ASP A 65 6.86 8.02 4.10
N TRP A 66 7.38 6.89 3.63
CA TRP A 66 6.89 6.27 2.39
C TRP A 66 5.70 5.37 2.72
N LEU A 67 4.51 5.78 2.27
CA LEU A 67 3.23 5.16 2.60
C LEU A 67 2.68 4.35 1.43
N LEU A 68 1.89 3.33 1.76
CA LEU A 68 1.07 2.59 0.80
C LEU A 68 -0.38 2.67 1.28
N ILE A 69 -1.30 3.00 0.36
CA ILE A 69 -2.74 3.03 0.63
C ILE A 69 -3.41 1.98 -0.25
N TRP A 70 -4.29 1.17 0.36
CA TRP A 70 -4.98 0.11 -0.38
C TRP A 70 -6.37 -0.14 0.18
N SER A 71 -7.23 -0.74 -0.66
CA SER A 71 -8.48 -1.33 -0.19
C SER A 71 -8.34 -2.85 -0.17
N GLN A 72 -9.10 -3.50 0.71
CA GLN A 72 -8.98 -4.93 0.93
C GLN A 72 -10.34 -5.56 1.10
N ASP A 73 -10.62 -6.55 0.27
CA ASP A 73 -11.83 -7.36 0.33
C ASP A 73 -11.44 -8.78 0.75
N ASP A 74 -11.70 -9.11 2.02
CA ASP A 74 -11.32 -10.41 2.57
C ASP A 74 -12.26 -11.53 2.14
N THR A 75 -13.44 -11.21 1.64
CA THR A 75 -14.39 -12.20 1.13
C THR A 75 -13.98 -12.65 -0.27
N GLU A 76 -13.69 -11.71 -1.15
CA GLU A 76 -13.28 -12.00 -2.53
C GLU A 76 -11.77 -12.16 -2.66
N LEU A 77 -11.03 -11.92 -1.61
CA LEU A 77 -9.56 -11.98 -1.57
C LEU A 77 -8.92 -11.05 -2.61
N ILE A 78 -9.34 -9.80 -2.60
CA ILE A 78 -8.87 -8.78 -3.54
C ILE A 78 -8.22 -7.62 -2.80
N LEU A 79 -7.04 -7.23 -3.26
CA LEU A 79 -6.36 -6.02 -2.83
C LEU A 79 -6.32 -5.05 -4.00
N LEU A 80 -6.64 -3.79 -3.74
CA LEU A 80 -6.49 -2.71 -4.74
C LEU A 80 -5.53 -1.67 -4.16
N PHE A 81 -4.33 -1.60 -4.72
CA PHE A 81 -3.34 -0.59 -4.33
C PHE A 81 -3.74 0.72 -5.00
N THR A 82 -4.14 1.69 -4.18
CA THR A 82 -4.75 2.93 -4.67
C THR A 82 -3.79 4.07 -4.80
N ASP A 83 -2.79 4.15 -3.91
CA ASP A 83 -1.81 5.23 -3.96
C ASP A 83 -0.56 4.88 -3.14
N THR A 84 0.52 5.62 -3.39
CA THR A 84 1.78 5.52 -2.62
C THR A 84 2.53 6.84 -2.72
N GLY A 85 3.32 7.16 -1.70
CA GLY A 85 4.10 8.38 -1.64
C GLY A 85 4.33 8.81 -0.21
N THR A 86 4.79 10.04 -0.02
CA THR A 86 4.95 10.64 1.31
C THR A 86 3.62 11.21 1.80
N HIS A 87 3.55 11.59 3.09
CA HIS A 87 2.36 12.30 3.61
C HIS A 87 2.06 13.54 2.78
N SER A 88 3.09 14.30 2.40
CA SER A 88 2.92 15.50 1.57
C SER A 88 2.37 15.18 0.18
N ASP A 89 2.73 14.02 -0.37
CA ASP A 89 2.21 13.61 -1.69
C ASP A 89 0.74 13.22 -1.62
N LEU A 90 0.30 12.63 -0.51
CA LEU A 90 -1.00 11.96 -0.40
C LEU A 90 -2.07 12.80 0.32
N PHE A 91 -1.64 13.66 1.21
CA PHE A 91 -2.52 14.46 2.08
C PHE A 91 -2.06 15.95 2.12
#